data_fc7a1ef0e2c260a45fd44546fecde2a4
#
_entry.id   fc7a1ef0e2c260a45fd44546fecde2a4
#
_cell.length_a   1.000
_cell.length_b   1.000
_cell.length_c   1.000
_cell.angle_alpha   90.00
_cell.angle_beta   90.00
_cell.angle_gamma   90.00
#
_symmetry.space_group_name_H-M   'P 1'
#
loop_
_entity.id
_entity.type
_entity.pdbx_description
1 polymer ?
#
loop_
_entity_poly.entity_id
_entity_poly.type
_entity_poly.pdbx_seq_one_letter_code
_entity_poly.pdbx_strand_id
1 'polypeptide(L)'
;YKTRDRDTLGLSVGGVLKIIGETFKWFKHGNSMISSTLSESGGFIKTDPSLDRPDIQHHFVMALIDDHLRKLHYGHGYSCHVCVLRPHSRGEVSLLSENPLDPPKIDPRFLSDDRDLKTLIKGAKITRDIMETPPLAMYKHKELFGIHDNMTDIEWEQHIRDRADTIYHPVGTCKMGTDELSVVDTNLKIKGLKGIR
;
A
#
# COMPACT_ATOMS: atom_id res chain seq x y z
N TYR A 1 10.83 -9.47 -2.16
CA TYR A 1 11.97 -10.34 -2.40
C TYR A 1 13.01 -9.68 -3.29
N LYS A 2 14.31 -9.89 -3.01
CA LYS A 2 15.37 -9.65 -4.00
C LYS A 2 15.31 -10.71 -5.09
N THR A 3 15.65 -10.31 -6.33
CA THR A 3 15.82 -11.21 -7.46
C THR A 3 17.18 -11.00 -8.12
N ARG A 4 17.65 -11.98 -8.88
CA ARG A 4 18.79 -11.85 -9.79
C ARG A 4 18.37 -11.41 -11.19
N ASP A 5 17.08 -11.48 -11.47
CA ASP A 5 16.50 -11.01 -12.71
C ASP A 5 16.60 -9.47 -12.80
N ARG A 6 16.99 -8.97 -13.96
CA ARG A 6 17.20 -7.54 -14.23
C ARG A 6 16.03 -6.88 -14.95
N ASP A 7 14.94 -7.61 -15.16
CA ASP A 7 13.75 -7.04 -15.80
C ASP A 7 12.86 -6.23 -14.83
N THR A 8 13.17 -6.31 -13.53
CA THR A 8 12.56 -5.44 -12.52
C THR A 8 13.29 -4.10 -12.44
N LEU A 9 12.60 -3.07 -11.91
CA LEU A 9 13.26 -1.83 -11.54
C LEU A 9 14.13 -2.04 -10.29
N GLY A 10 15.40 -1.66 -10.38
CA GLY A 10 16.35 -1.89 -9.31
C GLY A 10 17.45 -0.86 -9.24
N LEU A 11 17.90 -0.58 -8.02
CA LEU A 11 19.01 0.32 -7.74
C LEU A 11 20.34 -0.43 -7.94
N SER A 12 20.89 -0.38 -9.15
CA SER A 12 22.18 -0.94 -9.51
C SER A 12 22.80 -0.13 -10.65
N VAL A 13 24.11 -0.27 -10.90
CA VAL A 13 24.75 0.40 -12.04
C VAL A 13 24.04 0.06 -13.34
N GLY A 14 23.74 -1.23 -13.58
CA GLY A 14 22.99 -1.67 -14.76
C GLY A 14 21.55 -1.14 -14.78
N GLY A 15 20.89 -1.04 -13.62
CA GLY A 15 19.56 -0.47 -13.48
C GLY A 15 19.50 1.01 -13.84
N VAL A 16 20.47 1.79 -13.39
CA VAL A 16 20.59 3.22 -13.77
C VAL A 16 20.79 3.39 -15.27
N LEU A 17 21.70 2.62 -15.87
CA LEU A 17 21.92 2.66 -17.32
C LEU A 17 20.65 2.24 -18.10
N LYS A 18 19.92 1.23 -17.60
CA LYS A 18 18.63 0.80 -18.16
C LYS A 18 17.62 1.94 -18.11
N ILE A 19 17.47 2.61 -16.97
CA ILE A 19 16.53 3.75 -16.82
C ILE A 19 16.88 4.87 -17.81
N ILE A 20 18.16 5.21 -17.99
CA ILE A 20 18.59 6.20 -18.97
C ILE A 20 18.16 5.79 -20.39
N GLY A 21 18.43 4.54 -20.78
CA GLY A 21 18.02 4.01 -22.08
C GLY A 21 16.50 4.01 -22.29
N GLU A 22 15.74 3.61 -21.26
CA GLU A 22 14.28 3.63 -21.29
C GLU A 22 13.71 5.05 -21.35
N THR A 23 14.41 6.05 -20.77
CA THR A 23 14.04 7.46 -20.89
C THR A 23 14.15 7.93 -22.33
N PHE A 24 15.26 7.64 -23.03
CA PHE A 24 15.39 7.95 -24.46
C PHE A 24 14.34 7.23 -25.31
N LYS A 25 14.06 5.95 -25.00
CA LYS A 25 13.02 5.19 -25.68
C LYS A 25 11.63 5.82 -25.48
N TRP A 26 11.33 6.32 -24.28
CA TRP A 26 10.08 7.00 -23.99
C TRP A 26 9.94 8.28 -24.81
N PHE A 27 10.97 9.12 -24.87
CA PHE A 27 10.96 10.35 -25.70
C PHE A 27 10.75 10.04 -27.18
N LYS A 28 11.27 8.92 -27.67
CA LYS A 28 11.17 8.55 -29.10
C LYS A 28 9.83 7.89 -29.46
N HIS A 29 9.26 7.08 -28.55
CA HIS A 29 8.16 6.18 -28.86
C HIS A 29 6.90 6.41 -27.99
N GLY A 30 6.96 7.23 -26.94
CA GLY A 30 5.87 7.47 -26.01
C GLY A 30 5.58 6.32 -25.07
N ASN A 31 6.31 5.22 -25.18
CA ASN A 31 6.18 4.06 -24.29
C ASN A 31 7.54 3.48 -23.92
N SER A 32 7.68 3.05 -22.67
CA SER A 32 8.86 2.36 -22.16
C SER A 32 8.60 1.86 -20.74
N MET A 33 9.56 1.17 -20.12
CA MET A 33 9.46 0.74 -18.73
C MET A 33 9.15 1.90 -17.76
N ILE A 34 9.63 3.12 -18.02
CA ILE A 34 9.38 4.28 -17.14
C ILE A 34 7.96 4.86 -17.26
N SER A 35 7.18 4.44 -18.24
CA SER A 35 5.75 4.79 -18.34
C SER A 35 4.84 3.85 -17.54
N SER A 36 5.40 2.80 -16.93
CA SER A 36 4.69 1.89 -16.03
C SER A 36 4.34 2.58 -14.71
N THR A 37 3.20 2.23 -14.15
CA THR A 37 2.79 2.62 -12.79
C THR A 37 3.55 1.86 -11.70
N LEU A 38 4.43 0.93 -12.07
CA LEU A 38 5.14 -0.06 -11.23
C LEU A 38 4.24 -1.12 -10.59
N SER A 39 3.01 -0.76 -10.23
CA SER A 39 2.00 -1.68 -9.69
C SER A 39 1.07 -2.11 -10.82
N GLU A 40 1.55 -2.98 -11.70
CA GLU A 40 0.84 -3.37 -12.92
C GLU A 40 -0.16 -4.51 -12.72
N SER A 41 -0.11 -5.18 -11.59
CA SER A 41 -1.02 -6.28 -11.27
C SER A 41 -1.41 -6.27 -9.79
N GLY A 42 -2.51 -6.93 -9.50
CA GLY A 42 -3.03 -7.05 -8.16
C GLY A 42 -4.26 -7.92 -8.11
N GLY A 43 -4.90 -7.99 -6.96
CA GLY A 43 -6.09 -8.80 -6.79
C GLY A 43 -6.90 -8.42 -5.57
N PHE A 44 -8.14 -8.82 -5.57
CA PHE A 44 -9.07 -8.67 -4.46
C PHE A 44 -9.42 -10.07 -3.95
N ILE A 45 -9.17 -10.34 -2.67
CA ILE A 45 -9.30 -11.68 -2.09
C ILE A 45 -10.13 -11.59 -0.81
N LYS A 46 -10.87 -12.66 -0.55
CA LYS A 46 -11.56 -12.89 0.71
C LYS A 46 -10.61 -13.64 1.66
N THR A 47 -10.37 -13.10 2.87
CA THR A 47 -9.61 -13.80 3.91
C THR A 47 -10.41 -14.92 4.57
N ASP A 48 -11.73 -14.92 4.33
CA ASP A 48 -12.66 -15.98 4.74
C ASP A 48 -13.66 -16.22 3.58
N PRO A 49 -13.83 -17.47 3.11
CA PRO A 49 -14.75 -17.79 2.04
C PRO A 49 -16.21 -17.41 2.30
N SER A 50 -16.61 -17.30 3.58
CA SER A 50 -17.97 -16.94 3.99
C SER A 50 -18.31 -15.46 3.76
N LEU A 51 -17.31 -14.59 3.55
CA LEU A 51 -17.55 -13.19 3.26
C LEU A 51 -18.30 -13.03 1.93
N ASP A 52 -19.19 -12.06 1.85
CA ASP A 52 -19.93 -11.74 0.63
C ASP A 52 -19.05 -11.11 -0.46
N ARG A 53 -18.00 -10.39 -0.05
CA ARG A 53 -17.07 -9.67 -0.92
C ARG A 53 -15.63 -9.69 -0.38
N PRO A 54 -14.61 -9.44 -1.24
CA PRO A 54 -13.22 -9.33 -0.82
C PRO A 54 -13.02 -8.30 0.29
N ASP A 55 -12.12 -8.60 1.22
CA ASP A 55 -11.77 -7.76 2.37
C ASP A 55 -10.30 -7.31 2.37
N ILE A 56 -9.48 -7.89 1.47
CA ILE A 56 -8.11 -7.46 1.22
C ILE A 56 -7.87 -7.18 -0.26
N GLN A 57 -6.89 -6.31 -0.53
CA GLN A 57 -6.37 -6.04 -1.87
C GLN A 57 -4.87 -6.24 -1.90
N HIS A 58 -4.37 -6.85 -2.97
CA HIS A 58 -2.96 -6.98 -3.27
C HIS A 58 -2.54 -6.00 -4.37
N HIS A 59 -1.33 -5.45 -4.19
CA HIS A 59 -0.63 -4.64 -5.18
C HIS A 59 0.73 -5.28 -5.46
N PHE A 60 0.88 -5.90 -6.61
CA PHE A 60 2.15 -6.48 -7.02
C PHE A 60 3.00 -5.41 -7.72
N VAL A 61 4.24 -5.27 -7.28
CA VAL A 61 5.15 -4.21 -7.73
C VAL A 61 6.47 -4.82 -8.18
N MET A 62 6.90 -4.52 -9.38
CA MET A 62 8.18 -4.99 -9.94
C MET A 62 9.36 -4.12 -9.47
N ALA A 63 9.39 -3.79 -8.18
CA ALA A 63 10.45 -3.05 -7.52
C ALA A 63 10.54 -3.42 -6.04
N LEU A 64 11.66 -3.08 -5.40
CA LEU A 64 11.81 -3.13 -3.95
C LEU A 64 11.28 -1.84 -3.36
N ILE A 65 10.09 -1.88 -2.78
CA ILE A 65 9.49 -0.75 -2.07
C ILE A 65 9.56 -1.03 -0.57
N ASP A 66 10.26 -0.17 0.16
CA ASP A 66 10.35 -0.20 1.62
C ASP A 66 10.16 1.21 2.15
N ASP A 67 9.35 1.37 3.19
CA ASP A 67 9.12 2.62 3.90
C ASP A 67 8.89 3.79 2.91
N HIS A 68 7.97 3.62 1.96
CA HIS A 68 7.63 4.62 0.93
C HIS A 68 8.84 5.15 0.14
N LEU A 69 9.81 4.29 -0.18
CA LEU A 69 11.09 4.62 -0.80
C LEU A 69 12.04 5.45 0.08
N ARG A 70 11.72 5.68 1.35
CA ARG A 70 12.65 6.31 2.30
C ARG A 70 13.82 5.39 2.64
N LYS A 71 13.62 4.07 2.55
CA LYS A 71 14.67 3.05 2.68
C LYS A 71 14.97 2.42 1.34
N LEU A 72 16.15 2.70 0.83
CA LEU A 72 16.59 2.19 -0.46
C LEU A 72 17.34 0.86 -0.32
N HIS A 73 17.00 -0.10 -1.16
CA HIS A 73 17.69 -1.39 -1.23
C HIS A 73 18.45 -1.50 -2.55
N TYR A 74 19.76 -1.73 -2.45
CA TYR A 74 20.58 -1.99 -3.63
C TYR A 74 20.20 -3.34 -4.25
N GLY A 75 20.09 -3.36 -5.57
CA GLY A 75 19.76 -4.56 -6.37
C GLY A 75 18.37 -4.48 -7.00
N HIS A 76 17.91 -5.60 -7.49
CA HIS A 76 16.63 -5.79 -8.15
C HIS A 76 15.69 -6.61 -7.28
N GLY A 77 14.40 -6.46 -7.47
CA GLY A 77 13.41 -7.23 -6.72
C GLY A 77 11.98 -6.92 -7.09
N TYR A 78 11.09 -7.58 -6.40
CA TYR A 78 9.65 -7.41 -6.52
C TYR A 78 9.02 -7.51 -5.13
N SER A 79 7.87 -6.91 -4.98
CA SER A 79 7.12 -6.89 -3.73
C SER A 79 5.62 -7.05 -3.99
N CYS A 80 4.91 -7.58 -3.03
CA CYS A 80 3.47 -7.61 -3.01
C CYS A 80 3.00 -6.94 -1.72
N HIS A 81 2.28 -5.83 -1.86
CA HIS A 81 1.70 -5.12 -0.74
C HIS A 81 0.25 -5.58 -0.56
N VAL A 82 -0.17 -5.71 0.68
CA VAL A 82 -1.53 -6.10 1.03
C VAL A 82 -2.16 -5.03 1.91
N CYS A 83 -3.41 -4.69 1.66
CA CYS A 83 -4.16 -3.76 2.49
C CYS A 83 -5.56 -4.28 2.82
N VAL A 84 -6.09 -3.83 3.96
CA VAL A 84 -7.48 -4.05 4.36
C VAL A 84 -8.37 -3.06 3.62
N LEU A 85 -9.42 -3.57 2.94
CA LEU A 85 -10.30 -2.74 2.12
C LEU A 85 -11.31 -1.92 2.92
N ARG A 86 -11.73 -2.40 4.07
CA ARG A 86 -12.74 -1.75 4.90
C ARG A 86 -12.34 -1.80 6.36
N PRO A 87 -11.33 -0.99 6.76
CA PRO A 87 -10.86 -0.99 8.14
C PRO A 87 -11.96 -0.53 9.11
N HIS A 88 -11.94 -1.09 10.30
CA HIS A 88 -12.78 -0.68 11.43
C HIS A 88 -12.14 0.44 12.23
N SER A 89 -10.83 0.52 12.25
CA SER A 89 -10.08 1.61 12.88
C SER A 89 -10.54 2.97 12.36
N ARG A 90 -10.65 3.95 13.26
CA ARG A 90 -11.06 5.31 12.92
C ARG A 90 -10.05 6.30 13.48
N GLY A 91 -9.57 7.15 12.60
CA GLY A 91 -8.71 8.27 12.93
C GLY A 91 -9.43 9.61 12.87
N GLU A 92 -8.67 10.67 13.00
CA GLU A 92 -9.19 12.03 12.92
C GLU A 92 -8.22 12.99 12.24
N VAL A 93 -8.78 14.04 11.67
CA VAL A 93 -8.04 15.24 11.26
C VAL A 93 -8.61 16.40 12.06
N SER A 94 -7.76 17.14 12.76
CA SER A 94 -8.16 18.25 13.60
C SER A 94 -7.19 19.42 13.48
N LEU A 95 -7.56 20.58 14.01
CA LEU A 95 -6.66 21.73 14.06
C LEU A 95 -5.65 21.54 15.19
N LEU A 96 -4.39 21.88 14.93
CA LEU A 96 -3.34 21.91 15.95
C LEU A 96 -3.43 23.18 16.81
N SER A 97 -3.83 24.32 16.19
CA SER A 97 -4.01 25.62 16.83
C SER A 97 -5.02 26.47 16.05
N GLU A 98 -5.27 27.71 16.50
CA GLU A 98 -6.05 28.71 15.79
C GLU A 98 -5.28 29.39 14.64
N ASN A 99 -3.98 29.22 14.57
CA ASN A 99 -3.15 29.76 13.50
C ASN A 99 -3.36 28.97 12.19
N PRO A 100 -3.90 29.58 11.12
CA PRO A 100 -4.18 28.87 9.86
C PRO A 100 -2.92 28.42 9.11
N LEU A 101 -1.73 28.84 9.53
CA LEU A 101 -0.44 28.41 8.94
C LEU A 101 0.12 27.17 9.62
N ASP A 102 -0.41 26.76 10.75
CA ASP A 102 0.02 25.55 11.41
C ASP A 102 -0.52 24.31 10.66
N PRO A 103 0.29 23.24 10.55
CA PRO A 103 -0.16 22.02 9.91
C PRO A 103 -1.35 21.40 10.69
N PRO A 104 -2.27 20.71 10.02
CA PRO A 104 -3.32 20.00 10.72
C PRO A 104 -2.73 18.83 11.52
N LYS A 105 -3.37 18.51 12.65
CA LYS A 105 -3.12 17.26 13.35
C LYS A 105 -3.79 16.13 12.57
N ILE A 106 -3.01 15.17 12.08
CA ILE A 106 -3.48 13.99 11.35
C ILE A 106 -3.15 12.76 12.18
N ASP A 107 -4.18 12.08 12.66
CA ASP A 107 -4.05 10.86 13.46
C ASP A 107 -4.91 9.76 12.85
N PRO A 108 -4.35 8.89 11.99
CA PRO A 108 -5.12 7.85 11.32
C PRO A 108 -5.50 6.68 12.25
N ARG A 109 -4.85 6.53 13.41
CA ARG A 109 -5.04 5.44 14.37
C ARG A 109 -5.08 4.05 13.71
N PHE A 110 -4.12 3.80 12.82
CA PHE A 110 -4.01 2.50 12.15
C PHE A 110 -3.92 1.37 13.16
N LEU A 111 -4.61 0.26 12.87
CA LEU A 111 -4.62 -0.96 13.70
C LEU A 111 -5.09 -0.72 15.15
N SER A 112 -5.89 0.32 15.39
CA SER A 112 -6.51 0.57 16.70
C SER A 112 -7.68 -0.40 16.98
N ASP A 113 -8.20 -1.06 15.96
CA ASP A 113 -9.18 -2.14 16.06
C ASP A 113 -8.53 -3.46 15.69
N ASP A 114 -8.58 -4.44 16.59
CA ASP A 114 -7.95 -5.74 16.42
C ASP A 114 -8.48 -6.55 15.22
N ARG A 115 -9.68 -6.23 14.75
CA ARG A 115 -10.24 -6.88 13.56
C ARG A 115 -9.42 -6.57 12.32
N ASP A 116 -8.92 -5.35 12.21
CA ASP A 116 -8.08 -4.92 11.08
C ASP A 116 -6.74 -5.66 11.11
N LEU A 117 -6.12 -5.76 12.30
CA LEU A 117 -4.88 -6.51 12.47
C LEU A 117 -5.06 -7.99 12.11
N LYS A 118 -6.12 -8.64 12.62
CA LYS A 118 -6.40 -10.04 12.31
C LYS A 118 -6.64 -10.28 10.81
N THR A 119 -7.37 -9.39 10.16
CA THR A 119 -7.58 -9.44 8.71
C THR A 119 -6.26 -9.27 7.96
N LEU A 120 -5.43 -8.32 8.40
CA LEU A 120 -4.15 -8.06 7.76
C LEU A 120 -3.15 -9.21 7.94
N ILE A 121 -3.13 -9.88 9.11
CA ILE A 121 -2.34 -11.10 9.34
C ILE A 121 -2.74 -12.20 8.35
N LYS A 122 -4.04 -12.47 8.21
CA LYS A 122 -4.54 -13.45 7.22
C LYS A 122 -4.13 -13.06 5.81
N GLY A 123 -4.32 -11.79 5.46
CA GLY A 123 -3.93 -11.24 4.17
C GLY A 123 -2.43 -11.39 3.90
N ALA A 124 -1.57 -11.11 4.87
CA ALA A 124 -0.12 -11.25 4.75
C ALA A 124 0.31 -12.71 4.54
N LYS A 125 -0.33 -13.66 5.24
CA LYS A 125 -0.10 -15.10 5.04
C LYS A 125 -0.48 -15.53 3.62
N ILE A 126 -1.69 -15.15 3.15
CA ILE A 126 -2.12 -15.42 1.77
C ILE A 126 -1.16 -14.79 0.75
N THR A 127 -0.72 -13.54 1.00
CA THR A 127 0.28 -12.87 0.15
C THR A 127 1.55 -13.70 0.06
N ARG A 128 2.03 -14.20 1.18
CA ARG A 128 3.21 -15.06 1.21
C ARG A 128 3.00 -16.34 0.42
N ASP A 129 1.88 -17.04 0.61
CA ASP A 129 1.57 -18.27 -0.12
C ASP A 129 1.59 -18.02 -1.63
N ILE A 130 1.00 -16.90 -2.09
CA ILE A 130 1.05 -16.49 -3.50
C ILE A 130 2.49 -16.28 -3.98
N MET A 131 3.29 -15.56 -3.19
CA MET A 131 4.69 -15.23 -3.54
C MET A 131 5.62 -16.45 -3.54
N GLU A 132 5.24 -17.53 -2.83
CA GLU A 132 5.98 -18.80 -2.79
C GLU A 132 5.48 -19.82 -3.83
N THR A 133 4.48 -19.47 -4.64
CA THR A 133 4.06 -20.34 -5.76
C THR A 133 5.19 -20.51 -6.80
N PRO A 134 5.32 -21.67 -7.46
CA PRO A 134 6.42 -21.92 -8.39
C PRO A 134 6.66 -20.83 -9.44
N PRO A 135 5.63 -20.21 -10.07
CA PRO A 135 5.84 -19.16 -11.05
C PRO A 135 6.51 -17.90 -10.51
N LEU A 136 6.35 -17.58 -9.20
CA LEU A 136 6.98 -16.42 -8.56
C LEU A 136 8.22 -16.80 -7.77
N ALA A 137 8.21 -17.95 -7.10
CA ALA A 137 9.33 -18.44 -6.30
C ALA A 137 10.60 -18.65 -7.12
N MET A 138 10.49 -18.98 -8.43
CA MET A 138 11.63 -19.14 -9.32
C MET A 138 12.47 -17.85 -9.46
N TYR A 139 11.89 -16.68 -9.24
CA TYR A 139 12.59 -15.39 -9.28
C TYR A 139 13.14 -14.98 -7.92
N LYS A 140 12.77 -15.66 -6.83
CA LYS A 140 13.19 -15.37 -5.47
C LYS A 140 14.66 -15.69 -5.26
N HIS A 141 15.44 -14.70 -4.86
CA HIS A 141 16.81 -14.90 -4.43
C HIS A 141 16.96 -14.76 -2.92
N LYS A 142 16.36 -13.73 -2.32
CA LYS A 142 16.46 -13.45 -0.88
C LYS A 142 15.23 -12.71 -0.38
N GLU A 143 14.68 -13.20 0.73
CA GLU A 143 13.70 -12.45 1.50
C GLU A 143 14.40 -11.30 2.25
N LEU A 144 13.72 -10.13 2.39
CA LEU A 144 14.34 -8.91 2.94
C LEU A 144 13.89 -8.55 4.35
N PHE A 145 12.72 -9.03 4.75
CA PHE A 145 12.04 -8.49 5.93
C PHE A 145 11.93 -9.50 7.08
N GLY A 146 12.69 -10.59 7.01
CA GLY A 146 12.72 -11.60 8.06
C GLY A 146 11.49 -12.53 8.06
N ILE A 147 10.69 -12.52 7.01
CA ILE A 147 9.56 -13.44 6.88
C ILE A 147 10.09 -14.85 6.60
N HIS A 148 9.62 -15.82 7.39
CA HIS A 148 10.02 -17.23 7.27
C HIS A 148 8.82 -18.19 7.47
N ASP A 149 9.01 -19.48 7.16
CA ASP A 149 7.92 -20.46 7.07
C ASP A 149 7.17 -20.70 8.39
N ASN A 150 7.85 -20.57 9.51
CA ASN A 150 7.32 -20.96 10.82
C ASN A 150 6.98 -19.74 11.69
N MET A 151 6.66 -18.60 11.10
CA MET A 151 6.23 -17.42 11.86
C MET A 151 4.95 -17.72 12.64
N THR A 152 5.00 -17.46 13.93
CA THR A 152 3.83 -17.47 14.81
C THR A 152 2.94 -16.25 14.55
N ASP A 153 1.70 -16.27 15.03
CA ASP A 153 0.79 -15.13 14.93
C ASP A 153 1.35 -13.90 15.66
N ILE A 154 2.08 -14.08 16.75
CA ILE A 154 2.74 -12.99 17.48
C ILE A 154 3.84 -12.34 16.62
N GLU A 155 4.65 -13.12 15.92
CA GLU A 155 5.68 -12.60 15.02
C GLU A 155 5.06 -11.89 13.82
N TRP A 156 3.96 -12.42 13.27
CA TRP A 156 3.18 -11.73 12.23
C TRP A 156 2.60 -10.42 12.73
N GLU A 157 2.01 -10.39 13.92
CA GLU A 157 1.51 -9.15 14.52
C GLU A 157 2.61 -8.10 14.66
N GLN A 158 3.75 -8.50 15.25
CA GLN A 158 4.89 -7.58 15.42
C GLN A 158 5.39 -7.06 14.06
N HIS A 159 5.56 -7.96 13.08
CA HIS A 159 5.97 -7.59 11.73
C HIS A 159 5.03 -6.57 11.09
N ILE A 160 3.73 -6.75 11.25
CA ILE A 160 2.71 -5.85 10.70
C ILE A 160 2.74 -4.51 11.43
N ARG A 161 2.78 -4.49 12.77
CA ARG A 161 2.84 -3.25 13.54
C ARG A 161 4.08 -2.41 13.23
N ASP A 162 5.20 -3.05 12.95
CA ASP A 162 6.46 -2.37 12.60
C ASP A 162 6.47 -1.81 11.17
N ARG A 163 5.57 -2.26 10.29
CA ARG A 163 5.63 -1.98 8.85
C ARG A 163 4.36 -1.47 8.22
N ALA A 164 3.20 -1.60 8.90
CA ALA A 164 1.94 -1.11 8.37
C ALA A 164 1.95 0.41 8.26
N ASP A 165 1.54 0.89 7.11
CA ASP A 165 1.43 2.30 6.82
C ASP A 165 0.28 2.56 5.85
N THR A 166 0.06 3.81 5.48
CA THR A 166 -1.00 4.20 4.55
C THR A 166 -0.76 3.64 3.15
N ILE A 167 -1.85 3.30 2.47
CA ILE A 167 -1.88 3.04 1.03
C ILE A 167 -2.22 4.31 0.23
N TYR A 168 -2.21 5.49 0.88
CA TYR A 168 -2.54 6.80 0.29
C TYR A 168 -3.99 6.97 -0.18
N HIS A 169 -4.92 6.17 0.32
CA HIS A 169 -6.33 6.23 -0.02
C HIS A 169 -7.22 6.51 1.20
N PRO A 170 -6.90 7.54 2.06
CA PRO A 170 -7.73 7.86 3.20
C PRO A 170 -9.08 8.44 2.74
N VAL A 171 -10.14 8.11 3.47
CA VAL A 171 -11.51 8.58 3.20
C VAL A 171 -12.24 8.88 4.50
N GLY A 172 -13.27 9.71 4.42
CA GLY A 172 -14.24 9.91 5.48
C GLY A 172 -14.10 11.19 6.30
N THR A 173 -12.97 11.92 6.22
CA THR A 173 -12.79 13.19 6.95
C THR A 173 -13.65 14.33 6.40
N CYS A 174 -14.06 14.25 5.12
CA CYS A 174 -15.07 15.14 4.51
C CYS A 174 -16.30 14.34 4.09
N LYS A 175 -16.83 13.52 4.99
CA LYS A 175 -17.93 12.59 4.74
C LYS A 175 -19.15 13.31 4.18
N MET A 176 -19.71 12.76 3.09
CA MET A 176 -21.01 13.13 2.56
C MET A 176 -22.11 12.37 3.30
N GLY A 177 -23.21 13.04 3.58
CA GLY A 177 -24.36 12.41 4.21
C GLY A 177 -25.38 13.39 4.78
N THR A 178 -26.42 12.82 5.41
CA THR A 178 -27.51 13.57 6.05
C THR A 178 -27.36 13.68 7.57
N ASP A 179 -26.47 12.86 8.16
CA ASP A 179 -26.24 12.87 9.61
C ASP A 179 -25.42 14.11 10.06
N GLU A 180 -25.41 14.38 11.35
CA GLU A 180 -24.75 15.57 11.93
C GLU A 180 -23.25 15.61 11.70
N LEU A 181 -22.57 14.44 11.64
CA LEU A 181 -21.14 14.34 11.44
C LEU A 181 -20.74 14.48 9.96
N SER A 182 -21.70 14.58 9.05
CA SER A 182 -21.40 14.79 7.64
C SER A 182 -20.97 16.22 7.40
N VAL A 183 -19.84 16.40 6.70
CA VAL A 183 -19.27 17.72 6.36
C VAL A 183 -20.01 18.32 5.16
N VAL A 184 -20.40 17.49 4.21
CA VAL A 184 -21.16 17.90 3.02
C VAL A 184 -22.49 17.14 2.95
N ASP A 185 -23.49 17.79 2.35
CA ASP A 185 -24.77 17.16 2.03
C ASP A 185 -24.68 16.25 0.78
N THR A 186 -25.78 15.62 0.40
CA THR A 186 -25.86 14.74 -0.77
C THR A 186 -25.69 15.47 -2.11
N ASN A 187 -25.64 16.79 -2.12
CA ASN A 187 -25.33 17.63 -3.27
C ASN A 187 -23.89 18.19 -3.21
N LEU A 188 -23.07 17.65 -2.30
CA LEU A 188 -21.68 18.07 -2.05
C LEU A 188 -21.53 19.51 -1.53
N LYS A 189 -22.60 20.11 -1.00
CA LYS A 189 -22.54 21.44 -0.39
C LYS A 189 -22.05 21.34 1.04
N ILE A 190 -21.08 22.17 1.41
CA ILE A 190 -20.59 22.22 2.79
C ILE A 190 -21.70 22.71 3.71
N LYS A 191 -21.98 21.95 4.77
CA LYS A 191 -22.97 22.33 5.78
C LYS A 191 -22.53 23.59 6.52
N GLY A 192 -23.44 24.54 6.70
CA GLY A 192 -23.17 25.80 7.38
C GLY A 192 -22.50 26.89 6.53
N LEU A 193 -22.05 26.59 5.32
CA LEU A 193 -21.45 27.57 4.40
C LEU A 193 -22.27 27.70 3.11
N LYS A 194 -22.29 28.90 2.55
CA LYS A 194 -22.98 29.19 1.28
C LYS A 194 -21.96 29.29 0.14
N GLY A 195 -22.30 28.72 -1.02
CA GLY A 195 -21.52 28.88 -2.24
C GLY A 195 -20.29 27.99 -2.37
N ILE A 196 -20.07 27.04 -1.45
CA ILE A 196 -18.93 26.10 -1.49
C ILE A 196 -19.46 24.66 -1.59
N ARG A 197 -18.79 23.92 -2.46
CA ARG A 197 -18.98 22.48 -2.68
C ARG A 197 -17.65 21.74 -2.60
#